data_db88292cafe67d4fd62eccaf87727559
#
_entry.id   db88292cafe67d4fd62eccaf87727559
#
_cell.length_a   1.000
_cell.length_b   1.000
_cell.length_c   1.000
_cell.angle_alpha   90.00
_cell.angle_beta   90.00
_cell.angle_gamma   90.00
#
_symmetry.space_group_name_H-M   'P 1'
#
loop_
_entity.id
_entity.type
_entity.pdbx_description
1 polymer ?
#
loop_
_entity_poly.entity_id
_entity_poly.type
_entity_poly.pdbx_seq_one_letter_code
_entity_poly.pdbx_strand_id
1 'polypeptide(L)'
;MEKELIKLLLKKDFYSKNKSKLSKEFFTNGTEALYETIQRAHEDSDKDLSISEVSSLHMDVYHPASTRAKKENFYSLVNEIKELDLPSETIANNIIRSLFKRRIANKIAVLATEIYNGKDSDFAEIKKQLDIPFEEDGNEYDYVTGNIDTLIEKLKDNTKWKFNLAPLKETVHGVGEGNLIVVFARPEAGKTAFWVNLVAGIDGFASQGAKVCALINEEPAIRTQMRLINAHTGLTRDEIRADIPEANKLWAEVRQNIKILDTVDWSLDDVDEFVQKEKPDILVIDQ
;
A
#
# COMPACT_ATOMS: atom_id res chain seq x y z
N MET A 1 -6.93 -17.05 -25.19
CA MET A 1 -6.90 -16.44 -23.84
C MET A 1 -8.20 -15.72 -23.49
N GLU A 2 -8.58 -14.63 -24.18
CA GLU A 2 -9.83 -13.90 -23.85
C GLU A 2 -11.10 -14.76 -24.03
N LYS A 3 -11.19 -15.54 -25.11
CA LYS A 3 -12.33 -16.42 -25.41
C LYS A 3 -12.52 -17.52 -24.37
N GLU A 4 -11.42 -18.13 -23.90
CA GLU A 4 -11.44 -19.12 -22.81
C GLU A 4 -11.91 -18.49 -21.50
N LEU A 5 -11.48 -17.25 -21.22
CA LEU A 5 -11.94 -16.51 -20.04
C LEU A 5 -13.45 -16.19 -20.15
N ILE A 6 -13.94 -15.73 -21.31
CA ILE A 6 -15.37 -15.52 -21.55
C ILE A 6 -16.16 -16.81 -21.27
N LYS A 7 -15.66 -17.97 -21.72
CA LYS A 7 -16.33 -19.26 -21.47
C LYS A 7 -16.40 -19.61 -19.97
N LEU A 8 -15.34 -19.32 -19.21
CA LEU A 8 -15.32 -19.51 -17.76
C LEU A 8 -16.27 -18.57 -17.02
N LEU A 9 -16.37 -17.32 -17.48
CA LEU A 9 -17.24 -16.30 -16.89
C LEU A 9 -18.74 -16.63 -17.03
N LEU A 10 -19.11 -17.62 -17.82
CA LEU A 10 -20.46 -18.16 -17.85
C LEU A 10 -20.81 -18.90 -16.55
N LYS A 11 -19.79 -19.40 -15.80
CA LYS A 11 -19.98 -20.04 -14.50
C LYS A 11 -20.15 -18.98 -13.42
N LYS A 12 -21.27 -19.02 -12.70
CA LYS A 12 -21.63 -18.04 -11.65
C LYS A 12 -20.56 -17.97 -10.56
N ASP A 13 -20.08 -19.11 -10.08
CA ASP A 13 -19.06 -19.16 -9.03
C ASP A 13 -17.75 -18.52 -9.48
N PHE A 14 -17.30 -18.83 -10.70
CA PHE A 14 -16.09 -18.26 -11.25
C PHE A 14 -16.23 -16.74 -11.48
N TYR A 15 -17.38 -16.31 -12.01
CA TYR A 15 -17.68 -14.88 -12.19
C TYR A 15 -17.67 -14.15 -10.85
N SER A 16 -18.36 -14.67 -9.84
CA SER A 16 -18.48 -14.03 -8.52
C SER A 16 -17.12 -13.85 -7.83
N LYS A 17 -16.23 -14.84 -7.92
CA LYS A 17 -14.88 -14.79 -7.38
C LYS A 17 -13.96 -13.78 -8.10
N ASN A 18 -14.21 -13.54 -9.38
CA ASN A 18 -13.25 -12.78 -10.20
C ASN A 18 -13.78 -11.44 -10.73
N LYS A 19 -15.06 -11.09 -10.51
CA LYS A 19 -15.68 -9.87 -11.05
C LYS A 19 -14.94 -8.57 -10.66
N SER A 20 -14.38 -8.49 -9.46
CA SER A 20 -13.61 -7.33 -8.99
C SER A 20 -12.26 -7.17 -9.69
N LYS A 21 -11.70 -8.28 -10.19
CA LYS A 21 -10.39 -8.33 -10.86
C LYS A 21 -10.50 -8.02 -12.36
N LEU A 22 -11.71 -8.03 -12.91
CA LEU A 22 -11.96 -7.93 -14.35
C LEU A 22 -12.55 -6.57 -14.71
N SER A 23 -12.13 -6.07 -15.85
CA SER A 23 -12.66 -4.86 -16.47
C SER A 23 -12.89 -5.11 -17.95
N LYS A 24 -13.86 -4.42 -18.57
CA LYS A 24 -14.10 -4.50 -20.00
C LYS A 24 -12.86 -4.22 -20.85
N GLU A 25 -11.93 -3.41 -20.33
CA GLU A 25 -10.67 -3.07 -20.99
C GLU A 25 -9.72 -4.27 -21.17
N PHE A 26 -10.00 -5.42 -20.53
CA PHE A 26 -9.24 -6.65 -20.72
C PHE A 26 -9.63 -7.41 -21.98
N PHE A 27 -10.75 -7.04 -22.59
CA PHE A 27 -11.37 -7.72 -23.70
C PHE A 27 -11.31 -6.86 -24.96
N THR A 28 -11.10 -7.51 -26.10
CA THR A 28 -10.95 -6.87 -27.41
C THR A 28 -11.71 -7.66 -28.48
N ASN A 29 -11.79 -7.14 -29.71
CA ASN A 29 -12.31 -7.88 -30.87
C ASN A 29 -13.70 -8.54 -30.67
N GLY A 30 -14.59 -7.84 -30.01
CA GLY A 30 -15.98 -8.30 -29.79
C GLY A 30 -16.18 -9.14 -28.51
N THR A 31 -15.12 -9.60 -27.82
CA THR A 31 -15.24 -10.28 -26.53
C THR A 31 -15.64 -9.29 -25.42
N GLU A 32 -15.33 -8.01 -25.56
CA GLU A 32 -15.75 -6.91 -24.67
C GLU A 32 -17.30 -6.83 -24.58
N ALA A 33 -18.00 -6.90 -25.72
CA ALA A 33 -19.44 -6.85 -25.77
C ALA A 33 -20.10 -8.10 -25.12
N LEU A 34 -19.47 -9.27 -25.27
CA LEU A 34 -19.87 -10.48 -24.57
C LEU A 34 -19.66 -10.38 -23.07
N TYR A 35 -18.52 -9.83 -22.62
CA TYR A 35 -18.25 -9.60 -21.22
C TYR A 35 -19.30 -8.70 -20.55
N GLU A 36 -19.63 -7.57 -21.19
CA GLU A 36 -20.68 -6.65 -20.69
C GLU A 36 -22.05 -7.36 -20.62
N THR A 37 -22.37 -8.21 -21.59
CA THR A 37 -23.62 -8.97 -21.58
C THR A 37 -23.64 -10.01 -20.46
N ILE A 38 -22.53 -10.72 -20.24
CA ILE A 38 -22.40 -11.71 -19.15
C ILE A 38 -22.51 -10.99 -17.78
N GLN A 39 -21.87 -9.84 -17.63
CA GLN A 39 -21.94 -9.05 -16.41
C GLN A 39 -23.40 -8.72 -16.04
N ARG A 40 -24.15 -8.15 -16.98
CA ARG A 40 -25.57 -7.82 -16.79
C ARG A 40 -26.42 -9.06 -16.52
N ALA A 41 -26.20 -10.12 -17.27
CA ALA A 41 -26.93 -11.35 -17.08
C ALA A 41 -26.72 -12.00 -15.71
N HIS A 42 -25.51 -11.87 -15.14
CA HIS A 42 -25.23 -12.34 -13.79
C HIS A 42 -25.74 -11.42 -12.68
N GLU A 43 -26.06 -10.16 -12.96
CA GLU A 43 -26.78 -9.29 -12.03
C GLU A 43 -28.23 -9.77 -11.81
N ASP A 44 -28.84 -10.32 -12.87
CA ASP A 44 -30.23 -10.76 -12.87
C ASP A 44 -30.39 -12.26 -12.58
N SER A 45 -29.32 -13.05 -12.56
CA SER A 45 -29.35 -14.52 -12.41
C SER A 45 -28.29 -15.03 -11.47
N ASP A 46 -28.70 -15.95 -10.58
CA ASP A 46 -27.79 -16.66 -9.67
C ASP A 46 -27.36 -18.05 -10.20
N LYS A 47 -27.62 -18.32 -11.48
CA LYS A 47 -27.29 -19.60 -12.13
C LYS A 47 -26.14 -19.43 -13.12
N ASP A 48 -25.52 -20.56 -13.46
CA ASP A 48 -24.62 -20.64 -14.61
C ASP A 48 -25.35 -20.21 -15.87
N LEU A 49 -24.69 -19.46 -16.73
CA LEU A 49 -25.23 -19.05 -18.04
C LEU A 49 -24.75 -19.99 -19.12
N SER A 50 -25.60 -20.25 -20.12
CA SER A 50 -25.15 -20.86 -21.36
C SER A 50 -24.72 -19.77 -22.35
N ILE A 51 -23.77 -20.10 -23.24
CA ILE A 51 -23.33 -19.17 -24.29
C ILE A 51 -24.48 -18.82 -25.24
N SER A 52 -25.45 -19.73 -25.39
CA SER A 52 -26.65 -19.52 -26.21
C SER A 52 -27.59 -18.47 -25.59
N GLU A 53 -27.80 -18.53 -24.27
CA GLU A 53 -28.59 -17.52 -23.55
C GLU A 53 -27.96 -16.15 -23.65
N VAL A 54 -26.64 -16.06 -23.43
CA VAL A 54 -25.88 -14.80 -23.56
C VAL A 54 -25.96 -14.27 -24.99
N SER A 55 -25.89 -15.15 -25.98
CA SER A 55 -26.00 -14.77 -27.39
C SER A 55 -27.40 -14.19 -27.72
N SER A 56 -28.45 -14.80 -27.23
CA SER A 56 -29.84 -14.31 -27.43
C SER A 56 -30.03 -12.97 -26.68
N LEU A 57 -29.59 -12.87 -25.42
CA LEU A 57 -29.65 -11.60 -24.68
C LEU A 57 -28.91 -10.48 -25.42
N HIS A 58 -27.73 -10.76 -25.93
CA HIS A 58 -26.94 -9.76 -26.65
C HIS A 58 -27.62 -9.27 -27.91
N MET A 59 -28.08 -10.23 -28.78
CA MET A 59 -28.60 -9.91 -30.10
C MET A 59 -30.07 -9.49 -30.10
N ASP A 60 -30.90 -10.15 -29.28
CA ASP A 60 -32.36 -9.96 -29.35
C ASP A 60 -32.81 -8.85 -28.36
N VAL A 61 -32.11 -8.69 -27.24
CA VAL A 61 -32.48 -7.71 -26.20
C VAL A 61 -31.67 -6.46 -26.26
N TYR A 62 -30.31 -6.57 -26.26
CA TYR A 62 -29.46 -5.39 -26.15
C TYR A 62 -29.11 -4.76 -27.51
N HIS A 63 -29.03 -5.53 -28.59
CA HIS A 63 -28.64 -5.06 -29.91
C HIS A 63 -29.56 -5.54 -31.07
N PRO A 64 -30.87 -5.37 -30.97
CA PRO A 64 -31.83 -5.91 -31.97
C PRO A 64 -31.62 -5.29 -33.36
N ALA A 65 -31.16 -4.04 -33.43
CA ALA A 65 -30.98 -3.31 -34.69
C ALA A 65 -29.58 -3.52 -35.33
N SER A 66 -28.83 -4.55 -34.90
CA SER A 66 -27.50 -4.83 -35.47
C SER A 66 -27.56 -5.21 -36.95
N THR A 67 -26.61 -4.70 -37.73
CA THR A 67 -26.50 -5.04 -39.16
C THR A 67 -26.19 -6.54 -39.34
N ARG A 68 -26.52 -7.08 -40.54
CA ARG A 68 -26.26 -8.48 -40.84
C ARG A 68 -24.80 -8.88 -40.67
N ALA A 69 -23.89 -8.06 -41.15
CA ALA A 69 -22.45 -8.32 -41.01
C ALA A 69 -21.98 -8.37 -39.54
N LYS A 70 -22.51 -7.49 -38.67
CA LYS A 70 -22.23 -7.54 -37.24
C LYS A 70 -22.78 -8.80 -36.59
N LYS A 71 -23.96 -9.23 -36.98
CA LYS A 71 -24.55 -10.47 -36.48
C LYS A 71 -23.75 -11.71 -36.89
N GLU A 72 -23.32 -11.78 -38.15
CA GLU A 72 -22.52 -12.89 -38.68
C GLU A 72 -21.17 -12.97 -37.91
N ASN A 73 -20.47 -11.86 -37.72
CA ASN A 73 -19.21 -11.81 -36.95
C ASN A 73 -19.42 -12.23 -35.50
N PHE A 74 -20.48 -11.77 -34.86
CA PHE A 74 -20.81 -12.14 -33.49
C PHE A 74 -21.11 -13.62 -33.34
N TYR A 75 -21.94 -14.20 -34.20
CA TYR A 75 -22.25 -15.65 -34.17
C TYR A 75 -21.00 -16.50 -34.46
N SER A 76 -20.09 -16.04 -35.33
CA SER A 76 -18.80 -16.71 -35.53
C SER A 76 -18.00 -16.77 -34.23
N LEU A 77 -17.90 -15.65 -33.52
CA LEU A 77 -17.20 -15.56 -32.23
C LEU A 77 -17.85 -16.47 -31.17
N VAL A 78 -19.18 -16.46 -31.08
CA VAL A 78 -19.96 -17.33 -30.16
C VAL A 78 -19.70 -18.82 -30.45
N ASN A 79 -19.70 -19.21 -31.73
CA ASN A 79 -19.38 -20.57 -32.12
C ASN A 79 -17.96 -20.99 -31.77
N GLU A 80 -17.00 -20.12 -32.01
CA GLU A 80 -15.62 -20.37 -31.61
C GLU A 80 -15.51 -20.60 -30.08
N ILE A 81 -16.15 -19.76 -29.26
CA ILE A 81 -16.17 -19.91 -27.81
C ILE A 81 -16.85 -21.19 -27.38
N LYS A 82 -17.91 -21.61 -28.07
CA LYS A 82 -18.64 -22.83 -27.78
C LYS A 82 -17.77 -24.08 -27.92
N GLU A 83 -16.94 -24.12 -28.95
CA GLU A 83 -16.05 -25.26 -29.26
C GLU A 83 -14.78 -25.31 -28.40
N LEU A 84 -14.44 -24.27 -27.66
CA LEU A 84 -13.24 -24.26 -26.77
C LEU A 84 -13.46 -25.23 -25.60
N ASP A 85 -12.37 -25.87 -25.15
CA ASP A 85 -12.36 -26.56 -23.87
C ASP A 85 -12.30 -25.54 -22.71
N LEU A 86 -12.88 -25.93 -21.57
CA LEU A 86 -12.77 -25.11 -20.35
C LEU A 86 -11.36 -25.26 -19.77
N PRO A 87 -10.59 -24.19 -19.63
CA PRO A 87 -9.30 -24.26 -18.98
C PRO A 87 -9.47 -24.54 -17.48
N SER A 88 -8.43 -25.11 -16.85
CA SER A 88 -8.40 -25.27 -15.39
C SER A 88 -8.40 -23.90 -14.69
N GLU A 89 -8.85 -23.87 -13.45
CA GLU A 89 -8.89 -22.63 -12.64
C GLU A 89 -7.49 -21.99 -12.53
N THR A 90 -6.43 -22.81 -12.40
CA THR A 90 -5.04 -22.32 -12.39
C THR A 90 -4.65 -21.61 -13.70
N ILE A 91 -5.05 -22.18 -14.84
CA ILE A 91 -4.81 -21.54 -16.16
C ILE A 91 -5.61 -20.23 -16.27
N ALA A 92 -6.85 -20.24 -15.81
CA ALA A 92 -7.70 -19.06 -15.81
C ALA A 92 -7.11 -17.91 -14.99
N ASN A 93 -6.63 -18.19 -13.80
CA ASN A 93 -5.97 -17.19 -12.94
C ASN A 93 -4.69 -16.62 -13.60
N ASN A 94 -3.91 -17.46 -14.27
CA ASN A 94 -2.75 -17.00 -15.04
C ASN A 94 -3.15 -16.11 -16.23
N ILE A 95 -4.27 -16.40 -16.88
CA ILE A 95 -4.83 -15.58 -17.96
C ILE A 95 -5.24 -14.21 -17.40
N ILE A 96 -5.99 -14.17 -16.29
CA ILE A 96 -6.42 -12.92 -15.64
C ILE A 96 -5.19 -12.08 -15.25
N ARG A 97 -4.18 -12.70 -14.62
CA ARG A 97 -2.92 -12.02 -14.27
C ARG A 97 -2.20 -11.45 -15.50
N SER A 98 -2.16 -12.20 -16.60
CA SER A 98 -1.54 -11.75 -17.85
C SER A 98 -2.28 -10.55 -18.46
N LEU A 99 -3.61 -10.58 -18.47
CA LEU A 99 -4.45 -9.49 -18.95
C LEU A 99 -4.31 -8.23 -18.09
N PHE A 100 -4.27 -8.39 -16.78
CA PHE A 100 -4.00 -7.30 -15.84
C PHE A 100 -2.65 -6.64 -16.11
N LYS A 101 -1.56 -7.42 -16.21
CA LYS A 101 -0.23 -6.90 -16.54
C LYS A 101 -0.22 -6.13 -17.86
N ARG A 102 -0.89 -6.67 -18.90
CA ARG A 102 -1.00 -5.99 -20.21
C ARG A 102 -1.73 -4.66 -20.10
N ARG A 103 -2.82 -4.61 -19.33
CA ARG A 103 -3.57 -3.36 -19.10
C ARG A 103 -2.68 -2.30 -18.46
N ILE A 104 -1.99 -2.64 -17.36
CA ILE A 104 -1.07 -1.71 -16.69
C ILE A 104 0.03 -1.25 -17.64
N ALA A 105 0.67 -2.18 -18.35
CA ALA A 105 1.71 -1.85 -19.32
C ALA A 105 1.20 -0.91 -20.42
N ASN A 106 -0.01 -1.14 -20.94
CA ASN A 106 -0.62 -0.27 -21.96
C ASN A 106 -0.91 1.13 -21.41
N LYS A 107 -1.45 1.24 -20.20
CA LYS A 107 -1.67 2.54 -19.54
C LYS A 107 -0.38 3.31 -19.36
N ILE A 108 0.66 2.66 -18.87
CA ILE A 108 1.99 3.26 -18.71
C ILE A 108 2.54 3.73 -20.06
N ALA A 109 2.41 2.92 -21.13
CA ALA A 109 2.87 3.27 -22.45
C ALA A 109 2.14 4.52 -23.01
N VAL A 110 0.84 4.62 -22.78
CA VAL A 110 0.04 5.80 -23.16
C VAL A 110 0.52 7.03 -22.41
N LEU A 111 0.63 6.97 -21.08
CA LEU A 111 1.10 8.07 -20.24
C LEU A 111 2.53 8.51 -20.62
N ALA A 112 3.43 7.55 -20.80
CA ALA A 112 4.80 7.85 -21.25
C ALA A 112 4.84 8.53 -22.63
N THR A 113 3.97 8.12 -23.55
CA THR A 113 3.85 8.74 -24.87
C THR A 113 3.28 10.17 -24.77
N GLU A 114 2.34 10.40 -23.86
CA GLU A 114 1.79 11.73 -23.60
C GLU A 114 2.85 12.68 -23.05
N ILE A 115 3.64 12.23 -22.08
CA ILE A 115 4.78 13.00 -21.54
C ILE A 115 5.80 13.29 -22.64
N TYR A 116 6.17 12.27 -23.43
CA TYR A 116 7.11 12.44 -24.55
C TYR A 116 6.64 13.49 -25.57
N ASN A 117 5.34 13.58 -25.81
CA ASN A 117 4.73 14.55 -26.71
C ASN A 117 4.48 15.93 -26.07
N GLY A 118 4.96 16.15 -24.83
CA GLY A 118 4.84 17.45 -24.13
C GLY A 118 3.45 17.74 -23.57
N LYS A 119 2.59 16.72 -23.39
CA LYS A 119 1.37 16.89 -22.64
C LYS A 119 1.69 16.91 -21.13
N ASP A 120 0.87 17.64 -20.39
CA ASP A 120 1.02 17.84 -18.93
C ASP A 120 0.58 16.60 -18.13
N SER A 121 1.21 15.44 -18.44
CA SER A 121 1.01 14.18 -17.70
C SER A 121 2.18 13.99 -16.74
N ASP A 122 1.90 13.65 -15.49
CA ASP A 122 2.90 13.55 -14.43
C ASP A 122 3.49 12.11 -14.34
N PHE A 123 4.78 12.00 -14.07
CA PHE A 123 5.43 10.72 -13.72
C PHE A 123 4.82 10.07 -12.48
N ALA A 124 4.25 10.86 -11.57
CA ALA A 124 3.49 10.35 -10.41
C ALA A 124 2.31 9.46 -10.83
N GLU A 125 1.64 9.76 -11.96
CA GLU A 125 0.54 8.91 -12.46
C GLU A 125 1.06 7.57 -13.00
N ILE A 126 2.25 7.54 -13.58
CA ILE A 126 2.90 6.27 -13.98
C ILE A 126 3.25 5.44 -12.74
N LYS A 127 3.84 6.06 -11.71
CA LYS A 127 4.15 5.39 -10.44
C LYS A 127 2.88 4.79 -9.83
N LYS A 128 1.80 5.55 -9.78
CA LYS A 128 0.50 5.09 -9.29
C LYS A 128 -0.06 3.87 -10.04
N GLN A 129 0.20 3.77 -11.37
CA GLN A 129 -0.19 2.57 -12.12
C GLN A 129 0.67 1.35 -11.77
N LEU A 130 1.94 1.53 -11.42
CA LEU A 130 2.84 0.45 -10.98
C LEU A 130 2.46 -0.09 -9.60
N ASP A 131 1.93 0.77 -8.73
CA ASP A 131 1.56 0.43 -7.35
C ASP A 131 0.18 -0.22 -7.23
N ILE A 132 -0.57 -0.39 -8.34
CA ILE A 132 -1.86 -1.08 -8.33
C ILE A 132 -1.61 -2.57 -8.02
N PRO A 133 -2.02 -3.08 -6.84
CA PRO A 133 -1.82 -4.46 -6.49
C PRO A 133 -2.69 -5.36 -7.38
N PHE A 134 -2.13 -6.47 -7.85
CA PHE A 134 -2.93 -7.56 -8.38
C PHE A 134 -3.43 -8.37 -7.18
N GLU A 135 -4.71 -8.26 -6.87
CA GLU A 135 -5.35 -9.07 -5.83
C GLU A 135 -5.32 -10.54 -6.26
N GLU A 136 -4.40 -11.31 -5.71
CA GLU A 136 -4.38 -12.77 -5.83
C GLU A 136 -5.43 -13.31 -4.87
N ASP A 137 -6.49 -13.86 -5.43
CA ASP A 137 -7.64 -14.48 -4.73
C ASP A 137 -8.31 -13.57 -3.69
N GLY A 138 -9.60 -13.37 -3.90
CA GLY A 138 -10.40 -12.46 -3.06
C GLY A 138 -10.01 -12.63 -1.61
N ASN A 139 -9.72 -11.52 -0.94
CA ASN A 139 -9.26 -11.50 0.45
C ASN A 139 -10.07 -12.51 1.28
N GLU A 140 -9.59 -13.75 1.39
CA GLU A 140 -9.90 -14.53 2.56
C GLU A 140 -9.32 -13.70 3.70
N TYR A 141 -10.19 -12.94 4.35
CA TYR A 141 -9.80 -12.27 5.58
C TYR A 141 -9.24 -13.36 6.47
N ASP A 142 -7.96 -13.28 6.76
CA ASP A 142 -7.29 -14.24 7.64
C ASP A 142 -7.78 -13.96 9.06
N TYR A 143 -8.97 -14.50 9.35
CA TYR A 143 -9.55 -14.37 10.67
C TYR A 143 -8.66 -15.09 11.66
N VAL A 144 -8.23 -14.38 12.69
CA VAL A 144 -7.47 -14.99 13.78
C VAL A 144 -8.35 -16.04 14.46
N THR A 145 -8.21 -17.28 14.03
CA THR A 145 -8.88 -18.45 14.60
C THR A 145 -7.83 -19.32 15.27
N GLY A 146 -7.84 -19.42 16.56
CA GLY A 146 -6.88 -20.26 17.28
C GLY A 146 -7.35 -20.58 18.68
N ASN A 147 -6.90 -21.70 19.22
CA ASN A 147 -7.04 -22.00 20.65
C ASN A 147 -6.24 -20.96 21.46
N ILE A 148 -6.69 -20.67 22.67
CA ILE A 148 -6.06 -19.70 23.59
C ILE A 148 -4.56 -19.97 23.73
N ASP A 149 -4.16 -21.21 23.86
CA ASP A 149 -2.75 -21.62 23.98
C ASP A 149 -1.92 -21.18 22.78
N THR A 150 -2.43 -21.40 21.56
CA THR A 150 -1.76 -20.98 20.32
C THR A 150 -1.70 -19.46 20.19
N LEU A 151 -2.72 -18.75 20.67
CA LEU A 151 -2.74 -17.28 20.66
C LEU A 151 -1.73 -16.72 21.66
N ILE A 152 -1.64 -17.29 22.86
CA ILE A 152 -0.65 -16.89 23.87
C ILE A 152 0.78 -17.14 23.38
N GLU A 153 1.05 -18.27 22.72
CA GLU A 153 2.37 -18.55 22.14
C GLU A 153 2.74 -17.59 21.00
N LYS A 154 1.73 -17.13 20.23
CA LYS A 154 1.92 -16.14 19.15
C LYS A 154 2.00 -14.70 19.66
N LEU A 155 1.42 -14.40 20.82
CA LEU A 155 1.52 -13.11 21.51
C LEU A 155 2.90 -12.97 22.17
N LYS A 156 3.97 -12.98 21.37
CA LYS A 156 5.30 -12.62 21.87
C LYS A 156 5.30 -11.15 22.24
N ASP A 157 5.88 -10.83 23.38
CA ASP A 157 6.17 -9.45 23.76
C ASP A 157 7.13 -8.85 22.73
N ASN A 158 6.60 -7.96 21.88
CA ASN A 158 7.38 -7.27 20.85
C ASN A 158 8.11 -6.05 21.38
N THR A 159 8.11 -5.84 22.71
CA THR A 159 8.79 -4.71 23.34
C THR A 159 10.30 -4.82 23.12
N LYS A 160 10.83 -3.99 22.25
CA LYS A 160 12.26 -3.90 21.94
C LYS A 160 12.91 -2.74 22.68
N TRP A 161 12.21 -1.61 22.76
CA TRP A 161 12.69 -0.37 23.36
C TRP A 161 11.80 0.05 24.52
N LYS A 162 12.35 0.26 25.71
CA LYS A 162 11.59 0.62 26.92
C LYS A 162 11.42 2.12 27.04
N PHE A 163 10.27 2.56 27.52
CA PHE A 163 10.10 3.96 27.88
C PHE A 163 10.97 4.35 29.07
N ASN A 164 11.57 5.54 29.03
CA ASN A 164 12.35 6.12 30.12
C ASN A 164 11.49 6.91 31.12
N LEU A 165 10.28 7.32 30.76
CA LEU A 165 9.32 8.00 31.63
C LEU A 165 8.57 7.00 32.49
N ALA A 166 8.64 7.16 33.83
CA ALA A 166 8.07 6.22 34.79
C ALA A 166 6.60 5.86 34.54
N PRO A 167 5.67 6.80 34.30
CA PRO A 167 4.26 6.44 34.02
C PRO A 167 4.08 5.56 32.80
N LEU A 168 4.84 5.81 31.72
CA LEU A 168 4.79 5.01 30.50
C LEU A 168 5.48 3.66 30.70
N LYS A 169 6.58 3.61 31.40
CA LYS A 169 7.33 2.39 31.70
C LYS A 169 6.47 1.39 32.52
N GLU A 170 5.68 1.90 33.44
CA GLU A 170 4.84 1.08 34.32
C GLU A 170 3.55 0.60 33.64
N THR A 171 2.99 1.39 32.70
CA THR A 171 1.69 1.09 32.09
C THR A 171 1.79 0.47 30.68
N VAL A 172 2.70 0.96 29.86
CA VAL A 172 2.84 0.56 28.43
C VAL A 172 4.12 -0.26 28.20
N HIS A 173 5.07 -0.20 29.16
CA HIS A 173 6.38 -0.85 29.13
C HIS A 173 7.32 -0.29 28.07
N GLY A 174 7.01 -0.36 26.79
CA GLY A 174 7.85 0.11 25.70
C GLY A 174 7.22 -0.01 24.34
N VAL A 175 8.06 -0.01 23.31
CA VAL A 175 7.65 -0.07 21.89
C VAL A 175 8.43 -1.15 21.15
N GLY A 176 7.83 -1.69 20.10
CA GLY A 176 8.41 -2.69 19.22
C GLY A 176 7.96 -2.50 17.79
N GLU A 177 8.33 -3.43 16.93
CA GLU A 177 7.99 -3.39 15.50
C GLU A 177 6.47 -3.34 15.29
N GLY A 178 6.02 -2.50 14.37
CA GLY A 178 4.61 -2.32 14.03
C GLY A 178 3.83 -1.42 14.97
N ASN A 179 4.45 -0.85 16.03
CA ASN A 179 3.75 0.09 16.90
C ASN A 179 3.69 1.49 16.26
N LEU A 180 2.52 2.11 16.31
CA LEU A 180 2.29 3.50 15.98
C LEU A 180 1.97 4.28 17.25
N ILE A 181 2.75 5.34 17.53
CA ILE A 181 2.52 6.25 18.65
C ILE A 181 2.10 7.60 18.10
N VAL A 182 0.96 8.09 18.49
CA VAL A 182 0.48 9.43 18.14
C VAL A 182 0.50 10.30 19.40
N VAL A 183 1.30 11.37 19.36
CA VAL A 183 1.38 12.37 20.43
C VAL A 183 0.67 13.63 19.98
N PHE A 184 -0.41 13.98 20.64
CA PHE A 184 -1.14 15.21 20.37
C PHE A 184 -1.29 16.05 21.63
N ALA A 185 -1.18 17.37 21.46
CA ALA A 185 -1.31 18.34 22.53
C ALA A 185 -1.66 19.70 21.92
N ARG A 186 -2.09 20.63 22.78
CA ARG A 186 -2.24 22.03 22.37
C ARG A 186 -0.88 22.61 21.97
N PRO A 187 -0.83 23.64 21.12
CA PRO A 187 0.40 24.38 20.86
C PRO A 187 1.09 24.74 22.16
N GLU A 188 2.42 24.70 22.16
CA GLU A 188 3.28 25.03 23.32
C GLU A 188 3.12 24.13 24.55
N ALA A 189 2.31 23.06 24.49
CA ALA A 189 2.15 22.11 25.60
C ALA A 189 3.31 21.12 25.78
N GLY A 190 4.34 21.19 24.94
CA GLY A 190 5.56 20.41 25.08
C GLY A 190 5.61 19.11 24.27
N LYS A 191 4.86 18.95 23.17
CA LYS A 191 4.95 17.77 22.25
C LYS A 191 6.41 17.43 21.92
N THR A 192 7.14 18.40 21.36
CA THR A 192 8.53 18.23 20.96
C THR A 192 9.44 17.88 22.15
N ALA A 193 9.25 18.54 23.31
CA ALA A 193 10.00 18.20 24.52
C ALA A 193 9.75 16.77 25.00
N PHE A 194 8.52 16.29 24.86
CA PHE A 194 8.13 14.93 25.24
C PHE A 194 8.86 13.88 24.40
N TRP A 195 8.76 13.94 23.06
CA TRP A 195 9.40 12.94 22.22
C TRP A 195 10.94 13.08 22.22
N VAL A 196 11.46 14.30 22.32
CA VAL A 196 12.92 14.54 22.49
C VAL A 196 13.43 13.82 23.73
N ASN A 197 12.68 13.87 24.84
CA ASN A 197 13.06 13.16 26.07
C ASN A 197 12.99 11.64 25.90
N LEU A 198 11.97 11.11 25.22
CA LEU A 198 11.85 9.68 24.92
C LEU A 198 13.02 9.18 24.07
N VAL A 199 13.46 9.98 23.09
CA VAL A 199 14.55 9.60 22.18
C VAL A 199 15.92 9.77 22.82
N ALA A 200 16.23 10.93 23.36
CA ALA A 200 17.59 11.32 23.77
C ALA A 200 17.74 11.55 25.28
N GLY A 201 16.67 11.55 26.06
CA GLY A 201 16.77 11.66 27.53
C GLY A 201 17.56 10.51 28.15
N ILE A 202 17.83 10.59 29.43
CA ILE A 202 18.48 9.52 30.20
C ILE A 202 17.69 8.22 30.01
N ASP A 203 18.36 7.12 29.66
CA ASP A 203 17.77 5.84 29.29
C ASP A 203 16.76 5.92 28.13
N GLY A 204 16.86 6.96 27.29
CA GLY A 204 16.03 7.11 26.10
C GLY A 204 16.32 6.05 25.03
N PHE A 205 15.52 6.01 23.99
CA PHE A 205 15.62 4.98 22.93
C PHE A 205 17.01 4.93 22.29
N ALA A 206 17.63 6.09 22.04
CA ALA A 206 18.98 6.16 21.46
C ALA A 206 20.06 5.57 22.39
N SER A 207 19.92 5.75 23.71
CA SER A 207 20.82 5.14 24.71
C SER A 207 20.67 3.62 24.79
N GLN A 208 19.48 3.12 24.44
CA GLN A 208 19.23 1.68 24.33
C GLN A 208 19.72 1.08 23.00
N GLY A 209 20.30 1.90 22.11
CA GLY A 209 20.84 1.49 20.81
C GLY A 209 19.86 1.57 19.64
N ALA A 210 18.66 2.15 19.82
CA ALA A 210 17.72 2.36 18.73
C ALA A 210 18.28 3.35 17.69
N LYS A 211 18.20 3.00 16.42
CA LYS A 211 18.43 3.94 15.32
C LYS A 211 17.18 4.81 15.14
N VAL A 212 17.28 6.06 15.53
CA VAL A 212 16.16 7.00 15.46
C VAL A 212 16.40 7.99 14.32
N CYS A 213 15.40 8.13 13.44
CA CYS A 213 15.34 9.19 12.45
C CYS A 213 14.19 10.15 12.81
N ALA A 214 14.47 11.44 12.87
CA ALA A 214 13.49 12.48 13.15
C ALA A 214 13.37 13.43 11.96
N LEU A 215 12.16 13.52 11.41
CA LEU A 215 11.76 14.39 10.31
C LEU A 215 11.03 15.60 10.90
N ILE A 216 11.57 16.80 10.70
CA ILE A 216 11.10 18.02 11.34
C ILE A 216 10.50 18.96 10.31
N ASN A 217 9.21 19.31 10.48
CA ASN A 217 8.49 20.20 9.59
C ASN A 217 8.10 21.55 10.22
N GLU A 218 8.06 21.64 11.56
CA GLU A 218 7.51 22.79 12.28
C GLU A 218 8.56 23.86 12.57
N GLU A 219 9.80 23.45 12.87
CA GLU A 219 10.90 24.36 13.20
C GLU A 219 12.21 23.91 12.53
N PRO A 220 13.23 24.78 12.42
CA PRO A 220 14.53 24.35 11.91
C PRO A 220 15.11 23.19 12.72
N ALA A 221 15.48 22.10 12.04
CA ALA A 221 16.00 20.86 12.65
C ALA A 221 17.16 21.09 13.61
N ILE A 222 17.98 22.13 13.38
CA ILE A 222 19.10 22.51 14.27
C ILE A 222 18.64 22.89 15.69
N ARG A 223 17.43 23.45 15.84
CA ARG A 223 16.88 23.78 17.16
C ARG A 223 16.51 22.52 17.92
N THR A 224 15.86 21.60 17.23
CA THR A 224 15.50 20.30 17.80
C THR A 224 16.73 19.47 18.09
N GLN A 225 17.78 19.52 17.25
CA GLN A 225 19.06 18.88 17.55
C GLN A 225 19.68 19.40 18.85
N MET A 226 19.63 20.71 19.09
CA MET A 226 20.12 21.29 20.35
C MET A 226 19.29 20.78 21.55
N ARG A 227 17.95 20.61 21.39
CA ARG A 227 17.11 20.04 22.46
C ARG A 227 17.44 18.57 22.76
N LEU A 228 17.77 17.79 21.74
CA LEU A 228 18.23 16.39 21.90
C LEU A 228 19.57 16.36 22.67
N ILE A 229 20.51 17.24 22.34
CA ILE A 229 21.78 17.37 23.06
C ILE A 229 21.53 17.74 24.53
N ASN A 230 20.71 18.76 24.78
CA ASN A 230 20.40 19.19 26.15
C ASN A 230 19.69 18.04 26.93
N ALA A 231 18.76 17.33 26.32
CA ALA A 231 18.06 16.24 26.97
C ALA A 231 19.00 15.07 27.35
N HIS A 232 19.96 14.77 26.48
CA HIS A 232 20.92 13.68 26.71
C HIS A 232 21.97 14.04 27.74
N THR A 233 22.59 15.24 27.57
CA THR A 233 23.71 15.67 28.42
C THR A 233 23.26 16.21 29.77
N GLY A 234 21.99 16.60 29.91
CA GLY A 234 21.49 17.31 31.08
C GLY A 234 21.98 18.74 31.20
N LEU A 235 22.79 19.23 30.23
CA LEU A 235 23.41 20.55 30.26
C LEU A 235 22.50 21.61 29.60
N THR A 236 22.47 22.77 30.17
CA THR A 236 21.90 23.98 29.55
C THR A 236 22.75 24.47 28.39
N ARG A 237 22.17 25.31 27.52
CA ARG A 237 22.91 25.90 26.39
C ARG A 237 24.18 26.69 26.86
N ASP A 238 24.12 27.37 28.01
CA ASP A 238 25.22 28.15 28.51
C ASP A 238 26.32 27.28 29.10
N GLU A 239 25.98 26.17 29.77
CA GLU A 239 26.93 25.16 30.23
C GLU A 239 27.60 24.44 29.03
N ILE A 240 26.87 24.12 27.98
CA ILE A 240 27.47 23.58 26.74
C ILE A 240 28.44 24.54 26.12
N ARG A 241 28.12 25.84 26.11
CA ARG A 241 29.07 26.89 25.62
C ARG A 241 30.32 27.05 26.48
N ALA A 242 30.17 26.85 27.78
CA ALA A 242 31.27 26.96 28.70
C ALA A 242 32.27 25.78 28.57
N ASP A 243 31.79 24.59 28.24
CA ASP A 243 32.63 23.39 28.03
C ASP A 243 32.13 22.53 26.86
N ILE A 244 32.44 22.98 25.64
CA ILE A 244 32.12 22.27 24.41
C ILE A 244 32.78 20.89 24.32
N PRO A 245 34.05 20.68 24.73
CA PRO A 245 34.68 19.36 24.72
C PRO A 245 33.93 18.32 25.55
N GLU A 246 33.55 18.65 26.78
CA GLU A 246 32.79 17.73 27.64
C GLU A 246 31.38 17.45 27.09
N ALA A 247 30.69 18.47 26.62
CA ALA A 247 29.39 18.30 25.97
C ALA A 247 29.45 17.35 24.74
N ASN A 248 30.51 17.49 23.91
CA ASN A 248 30.74 16.60 22.77
C ASN A 248 31.03 15.17 23.19
N LYS A 249 31.78 14.97 24.28
CA LYS A 249 32.08 13.64 24.80
C LYS A 249 30.80 12.95 25.26
N LEU A 250 29.96 13.62 26.03
CA LEU A 250 28.65 13.08 26.46
C LEU A 250 27.74 12.78 25.27
N TRP A 251 27.64 13.73 24.34
CA TRP A 251 26.79 13.55 23.14
C TRP A 251 27.27 12.43 22.23
N ALA A 252 28.56 12.12 22.20
CA ALA A 252 29.15 11.07 21.39
C ALA A 252 28.55 9.67 21.69
N GLU A 253 28.02 9.45 22.90
CA GLU A 253 27.44 8.18 23.33
C GLU A 253 26.21 7.78 22.49
N VAL A 254 25.40 8.76 22.07
CA VAL A 254 24.16 8.51 21.32
C VAL A 254 24.13 9.12 19.92
N ARG A 255 25.06 10.00 19.60
CA ARG A 255 25.08 10.76 18.33
C ARG A 255 24.91 9.89 17.10
N GLN A 256 25.55 8.72 17.06
CA GLN A 256 25.49 7.82 15.91
C GLN A 256 24.13 7.15 15.73
N ASN A 257 23.32 7.14 16.77
CA ASN A 257 21.99 6.51 16.80
C ASN A 257 20.88 7.48 16.42
N ILE A 258 21.17 8.78 16.27
CA ILE A 258 20.16 9.81 16.00
C ILE A 258 20.50 10.52 14.69
N LYS A 259 19.55 10.49 13.75
CA LYS A 259 19.55 11.30 12.53
C LYS A 259 18.36 12.26 12.60
N ILE A 260 18.60 13.51 12.26
CA ILE A 260 17.56 14.53 12.22
C ILE A 260 17.65 15.28 10.90
N LEU A 261 16.49 15.52 10.27
CA LEU A 261 16.39 16.16 8.98
C LEU A 261 15.32 17.25 9.01
N ASP A 262 15.59 18.32 8.28
CA ASP A 262 14.60 19.33 7.93
C ASP A 262 13.85 18.85 6.69
N THR A 263 12.53 18.70 6.78
CA THR A 263 11.72 18.02 5.78
C THR A 263 10.46 18.82 5.37
N VAL A 264 10.54 20.14 5.50
CA VAL A 264 9.42 21.06 5.24
C VAL A 264 8.78 20.84 3.87
N ASP A 265 9.58 20.51 2.85
CA ASP A 265 9.11 20.35 1.46
C ASP A 265 8.98 18.87 1.05
N TRP A 266 9.08 17.92 1.98
CA TRP A 266 9.02 16.50 1.65
C TRP A 266 7.59 16.02 1.41
N SER A 267 7.43 15.23 0.36
CA SER A 267 6.23 14.43 0.09
C SER A 267 6.26 13.12 0.91
N LEU A 268 5.15 12.41 0.94
CA LEU A 268 5.12 11.06 1.53
C LEU A 268 6.03 10.07 0.79
N ASP A 269 6.21 10.25 -0.51
CA ASP A 269 7.13 9.43 -1.32
C ASP A 269 8.58 9.63 -0.90
N ASP A 270 8.99 10.87 -0.60
CA ASP A 270 10.34 11.18 -0.11
C ASP A 270 10.58 10.53 1.26
N VAL A 271 9.56 10.53 2.12
CA VAL A 271 9.61 9.86 3.43
C VAL A 271 9.78 8.35 3.25
N ASP A 272 9.01 7.73 2.33
CA ASP A 272 9.10 6.29 2.08
C ASP A 272 10.48 5.90 1.52
N GLU A 273 10.99 6.63 0.52
CA GLU A 273 12.34 6.41 -0.02
C GLU A 273 13.41 6.52 1.07
N PHE A 274 13.31 7.54 1.93
CA PHE A 274 14.22 7.73 3.05
C PHE A 274 14.18 6.56 4.03
N VAL A 275 12.98 6.11 4.42
CA VAL A 275 12.80 4.99 5.36
C VAL A 275 13.36 3.70 4.78
N GLN A 276 13.11 3.42 3.50
CA GLN A 276 13.66 2.23 2.82
C GLN A 276 15.18 2.23 2.78
N LYS A 277 15.79 3.40 2.61
CA LYS A 277 17.24 3.58 2.55
C LYS A 277 17.90 3.50 3.93
N GLU A 278 17.38 4.22 4.90
CA GLU A 278 18.00 4.37 6.23
C GLU A 278 17.64 3.26 7.20
N LYS A 279 16.47 2.65 7.01
CA LYS A 279 15.92 1.55 7.84
C LYS A 279 16.01 1.88 9.34
N PRO A 280 15.37 2.97 9.79
CA PRO A 280 15.39 3.31 11.21
C PRO A 280 14.61 2.28 12.02
N ASP A 281 15.00 2.06 13.27
CA ASP A 281 14.19 1.33 14.25
C ASP A 281 12.99 2.16 14.69
N ILE A 282 13.16 3.47 14.80
CA ILE A 282 12.11 4.42 15.20
C ILE A 282 12.14 5.63 14.25
N LEU A 283 11.01 5.93 13.65
CA LEU A 283 10.77 7.14 12.87
C LEU A 283 9.92 8.11 13.69
N VAL A 284 10.40 9.33 13.85
CA VAL A 284 9.65 10.46 14.43
C VAL A 284 9.31 11.43 13.33
N ILE A 285 8.05 11.85 13.25
CA ILE A 285 7.59 12.92 12.35
C ILE A 285 6.97 13.99 13.25
N ASP A 286 7.63 15.16 13.35
CA ASP A 286 7.18 16.29 14.16
C ASP A 286 6.55 17.36 13.26
N GLN A 287 5.20 17.52 13.39
CA GLN A 287 4.37 18.42 12.63
C GLN A 287 3.59 19.36 13.55
#